data_5d26ff509eac9ed6712f47568f27ea45
#
_entry.id   5d26ff509eac9ed6712f47568f27ea45
#
_cell.length_a   1.000
_cell.length_b   1.000
_cell.length_c   1.000
_cell.angle_alpha   90.00
_cell.angle_beta   90.00
_cell.angle_gamma   90.00
#
_symmetry.space_group_name_H-M   'P 1'
#
loop_
_entity.id
_entity.type
_entity.pdbx_description
1 polymer ?
#
loop_
_entity_poly.entity_id
_entity_poly.type
_entity_poly.pdbx_seq_one_letter_code
_entity_poly.pdbx_strand_id
1 'polypeptide(L)'
;MDGIFKNSTSFNQSLTNWDTSNVTDMSEMFKNATAFNQNISNWDVSKVTEMHYMFQNASAFNADISLWNTSSAQNMTYMFLNATSFNQNIGDWDVSSTAPSTGGLEGMFSGASSYSYSVKKWCVSNFSSAPADFSTGSQLNNSKLPQWGVCPSRATLIITTSDVDNVIYSGSDLSITANFSEAMQGTPSIKITTGGLNA
;
A
#
# COMPACT_ATOMS: atom_id res chain seq x y z
N MET A 1 5.05 -17.08 8.76
CA MET A 1 5.26 -16.36 10.07
C MET A 1 3.93 -16.12 10.79
N ASP A 2 2.96 -17.00 10.56
CA ASP A 2 1.64 -16.89 11.16
C ASP A 2 1.72 -16.82 12.69
N GLY A 3 1.09 -15.81 13.29
CA GLY A 3 0.87 -15.66 14.73
C GLY A 3 2.09 -15.61 15.66
N ILE A 4 3.33 -15.40 15.16
CA ILE A 4 4.56 -15.51 16.00
C ILE A 4 4.50 -14.66 17.28
N PHE A 5 3.96 -13.44 17.20
CA PHE A 5 3.81 -12.52 18.35
C PHE A 5 2.35 -12.30 18.74
N LYS A 6 1.46 -13.20 18.32
CA LYS A 6 0.04 -13.15 18.68
C LYS A 6 -0.14 -13.15 20.19
N ASN A 7 -0.94 -12.22 20.71
CA ASN A 7 -1.22 -12.02 22.14
C ASN A 7 -0.01 -11.58 22.99
N SER A 8 1.11 -11.21 22.35
CA SER A 8 2.31 -10.73 23.06
C SER A 8 2.16 -9.26 23.42
N THR A 9 1.29 -8.94 24.38
CA THR A 9 0.85 -7.58 24.69
C THR A 9 1.97 -6.61 25.08
N SER A 10 3.09 -7.12 25.61
CA SER A 10 4.26 -6.31 26.02
C SER A 10 5.41 -6.36 25.01
N PHE A 11 5.25 -7.10 23.91
CA PHE A 11 6.31 -7.24 22.93
C PHE A 11 6.53 -5.94 22.16
N ASN A 12 7.74 -5.40 22.21
CA ASN A 12 8.17 -4.22 21.47
C ASN A 12 9.68 -4.24 21.21
N GLN A 13 10.23 -5.40 20.81
CA GLN A 13 11.64 -5.54 20.48
C GLN A 13 11.90 -5.32 19.00
N SER A 14 13.10 -4.85 18.65
CA SER A 14 13.49 -4.60 17.26
C SER A 14 13.54 -5.90 16.45
N LEU A 15 12.97 -5.83 15.25
CA LEU A 15 12.94 -6.92 14.28
C LEU A 15 13.63 -6.53 12.95
N THR A 16 14.43 -5.46 12.96
CA THR A 16 15.05 -4.89 11.74
C THR A 16 16.01 -5.83 11.03
N ASN A 17 16.56 -6.83 11.73
CA ASN A 17 17.50 -7.82 11.16
C ASN A 17 16.81 -9.09 10.64
N TRP A 18 15.47 -9.13 10.65
CA TRP A 18 14.76 -10.29 10.15
C TRP A 18 14.75 -10.31 8.63
N ASP A 19 15.12 -11.44 8.05
CA ASP A 19 14.95 -11.71 6.62
C ASP A 19 13.54 -12.24 6.37
N THR A 20 12.72 -11.43 5.70
CA THR A 20 11.34 -11.78 5.37
C THR A 20 11.15 -12.14 3.89
N SER A 21 12.23 -12.12 3.09
CA SER A 21 12.19 -12.25 1.63
C SER A 21 11.56 -13.54 1.09
N ASN A 22 11.41 -14.56 1.93
CA ASN A 22 10.78 -15.83 1.58
C ASN A 22 9.48 -16.11 2.35
N VAL A 23 8.96 -15.11 3.05
CA VAL A 23 7.71 -15.25 3.80
C VAL A 23 6.51 -15.08 2.87
N THR A 24 5.57 -16.00 2.95
CA THR A 24 4.32 -15.97 2.19
C THR A 24 3.09 -15.73 3.07
N ASP A 25 3.22 -15.95 4.39
CA ASP A 25 2.14 -15.83 5.36
C ASP A 25 2.61 -15.07 6.60
N MET A 26 1.97 -13.90 6.84
CA MET A 26 2.17 -13.03 8.01
C MET A 26 0.85 -12.83 8.78
N SER A 27 -0.14 -13.71 8.56
CA SER A 27 -1.43 -13.62 9.25
C SER A 27 -1.26 -13.63 10.76
N GLU A 28 -2.08 -12.85 11.45
CA GLU A 28 -2.13 -12.72 12.91
C GLU A 28 -0.79 -12.39 13.63
N MET A 29 0.29 -12.08 12.88
CA MET A 29 1.64 -12.00 13.42
C MET A 29 1.77 -11.10 14.66
N PHE A 30 1.11 -9.96 14.67
CA PHE A 30 1.09 -9.00 15.79
C PHE A 30 -0.32 -8.81 16.36
N LYS A 31 -1.22 -9.77 16.13
CA LYS A 31 -2.58 -9.71 16.68
C LYS A 31 -2.55 -9.62 18.19
N ASN A 32 -3.20 -8.59 18.74
CA ASN A 32 -3.21 -8.26 20.17
C ASN A 32 -1.82 -7.92 20.77
N ALA A 33 -0.81 -7.62 19.96
CA ALA A 33 0.48 -7.12 20.42
C ALA A 33 0.36 -5.59 20.69
N THR A 34 -0.31 -5.24 21.78
CA THR A 34 -0.77 -3.87 22.05
C THR A 34 0.35 -2.85 22.23
N ALA A 35 1.57 -3.28 22.61
CA ALA A 35 2.74 -2.40 22.77
C ALA A 35 3.62 -2.32 21.51
N PHE A 36 3.37 -3.17 20.48
CA PHE A 36 4.26 -3.24 19.33
C PHE A 36 4.21 -1.99 18.45
N ASN A 37 5.37 -1.35 18.27
CA ASN A 37 5.54 -0.20 17.37
C ASN A 37 7.00 -0.08 16.89
N GLN A 38 7.65 -1.18 16.53
CA GLN A 38 9.02 -1.16 16.04
C GLN A 38 9.09 -0.97 14.54
N ASN A 39 10.23 -0.45 14.08
CA ASN A 39 10.49 -0.26 12.66
C ASN A 39 10.59 -1.60 11.93
N ILE A 40 9.71 -1.79 10.96
CA ILE A 40 9.63 -2.94 10.05
C ILE A 40 9.56 -2.48 8.58
N SER A 41 9.95 -1.23 8.31
CA SER A 41 9.87 -0.64 6.96
C SER A 41 10.77 -1.35 5.94
N ASN A 42 11.82 -2.01 6.40
CA ASN A 42 12.76 -2.75 5.57
C ASN A 42 12.34 -4.20 5.26
N TRP A 43 11.21 -4.66 5.78
CA TRP A 43 10.74 -6.01 5.48
C TRP A 43 10.35 -6.14 4.01
N ASP A 44 10.83 -7.20 3.38
CA ASP A 44 10.35 -7.61 2.07
C ASP A 44 9.06 -8.43 2.22
N VAL A 45 7.94 -7.83 1.81
CA VAL A 45 6.62 -8.47 1.83
C VAL A 45 6.13 -8.84 0.43
N SER A 46 7.00 -8.73 -0.57
CA SER A 46 6.62 -8.90 -1.99
C SER A 46 6.07 -10.29 -2.34
N LYS A 47 6.36 -11.31 -1.51
CA LYS A 47 5.84 -12.66 -1.67
C LYS A 47 4.69 -13.00 -0.71
N VAL A 48 4.33 -12.08 0.19
CA VAL A 48 3.29 -12.36 1.19
C VAL A 48 1.92 -12.32 0.54
N THR A 49 1.17 -13.40 0.67
CA THR A 49 -0.20 -13.53 0.17
C THR A 49 -1.24 -13.37 1.28
N GLU A 50 -0.88 -13.71 2.52
CA GLU A 50 -1.77 -13.70 3.69
C GLU A 50 -1.29 -12.68 4.72
N MET A 51 -2.12 -11.66 4.98
CA MET A 51 -1.89 -10.60 5.96
C MET A 51 -3.10 -10.37 6.87
N HIS A 52 -4.07 -11.31 6.87
CA HIS A 52 -5.30 -11.14 7.65
C HIS A 52 -5.00 -11.05 9.14
N TYR A 53 -5.67 -10.13 9.83
CA TYR A 53 -5.50 -9.86 11.27
C TYR A 53 -4.09 -9.47 11.72
N MET A 54 -3.15 -9.16 10.80
CA MET A 54 -1.73 -8.98 11.15
C MET A 54 -1.50 -8.00 12.29
N PHE A 55 -2.21 -6.86 12.31
CA PHE A 55 -2.12 -5.82 13.35
C PHE A 55 -3.44 -5.62 14.10
N GLN A 56 -4.33 -6.63 14.09
CA GLN A 56 -5.59 -6.54 14.84
C GLN A 56 -5.32 -6.25 16.32
N ASN A 57 -5.97 -5.21 16.86
CA ASN A 57 -5.81 -4.76 18.25
C ASN A 57 -4.36 -4.37 18.64
N ALA A 58 -3.44 -4.17 17.70
CA ALA A 58 -2.12 -3.62 17.93
C ALA A 58 -2.23 -2.09 18.15
N SER A 59 -2.75 -1.68 19.30
CA SER A 59 -3.20 -0.31 19.56
C SER A 59 -2.10 0.75 19.51
N ALA A 60 -0.83 0.39 19.77
CA ALA A 60 0.31 1.29 19.65
C ALA A 60 0.93 1.34 18.25
N PHE A 61 0.56 0.42 17.35
CA PHE A 61 1.22 0.28 16.06
C PHE A 61 1.00 1.50 15.17
N ASN A 62 2.08 2.16 14.78
CA ASN A 62 2.10 3.26 13.81
C ASN A 62 3.45 3.36 13.08
N ALA A 63 4.20 2.26 12.95
CA ALA A 63 5.44 2.25 12.19
C ALA A 63 5.17 2.45 10.70
N ASP A 64 6.12 3.08 10.02
CA ASP A 64 6.03 3.33 8.57
C ASP A 64 6.15 2.02 7.79
N ILE A 65 5.10 1.71 7.03
CA ILE A 65 5.00 0.57 6.12
C ILE A 65 4.57 1.02 4.72
N SER A 66 4.69 2.30 4.42
CA SER A 66 4.21 2.91 3.17
C SER A 66 4.90 2.34 1.93
N LEU A 67 6.14 1.87 2.07
CA LEU A 67 6.95 1.33 0.97
C LEU A 67 6.82 -0.19 0.78
N TRP A 68 5.97 -0.87 1.55
CA TRP A 68 5.75 -2.29 1.35
C TRP A 68 5.18 -2.59 -0.03
N ASN A 69 5.77 -3.56 -0.72
CA ASN A 69 5.23 -4.09 -1.97
C ASN A 69 4.12 -5.12 -1.68
N THR A 70 2.87 -4.69 -1.74
CA THR A 70 1.71 -5.51 -1.41
C THR A 70 1.07 -6.20 -2.61
N SER A 71 1.70 -6.15 -3.79
CA SER A 71 1.11 -6.63 -5.05
C SER A 71 0.74 -8.13 -5.05
N SER A 72 1.35 -8.94 -4.18
CA SER A 72 1.03 -10.37 -4.03
C SER A 72 -0.07 -10.65 -3.00
N ALA A 73 -0.44 -9.67 -2.17
CA ALA A 73 -1.35 -9.88 -1.06
C ALA A 73 -2.78 -10.17 -1.55
N GLN A 74 -3.32 -11.31 -1.16
CA GLN A 74 -4.65 -11.77 -1.54
C GLN A 74 -5.68 -11.56 -0.43
N ASN A 75 -5.23 -11.58 0.82
CA ASN A 75 -6.08 -11.46 2.00
C ASN A 75 -5.50 -10.49 3.02
N MET A 76 -6.17 -9.34 3.20
CA MET A 76 -5.86 -8.30 4.20
C MET A 76 -7.04 -8.08 5.15
N THR A 77 -7.93 -9.09 5.28
CA THR A 77 -9.12 -9.03 6.13
C THR A 77 -8.75 -8.66 7.56
N TYR A 78 -9.41 -7.63 8.09
CA TYR A 78 -9.21 -7.12 9.45
C TYR A 78 -7.76 -6.76 9.82
N MET A 79 -6.90 -6.45 8.83
CA MET A 79 -5.47 -6.24 9.06
C MET A 79 -5.19 -5.18 10.13
N PHE A 80 -5.94 -4.08 10.14
CA PHE A 80 -5.80 -2.98 11.11
C PHE A 80 -7.02 -2.82 12.02
N LEU A 81 -7.83 -3.89 12.21
CA LEU A 81 -8.98 -3.83 13.11
C LEU A 81 -8.56 -3.37 14.51
N ASN A 82 -9.13 -2.26 14.98
CA ASN A 82 -8.79 -1.64 16.28
C ASN A 82 -7.31 -1.26 16.47
N ALA A 83 -6.53 -1.10 15.41
CA ALA A 83 -5.20 -0.50 15.47
C ALA A 83 -5.34 1.03 15.64
N THR A 84 -5.69 1.46 16.84
CA THR A 84 -6.18 2.81 17.12
C THR A 84 -5.17 3.93 16.86
N SER A 85 -3.86 3.65 16.91
CA SER A 85 -2.80 4.63 16.61
C SER A 85 -2.37 4.62 15.15
N PHE A 86 -2.79 3.62 14.36
CA PHE A 86 -2.31 3.48 12.98
C PHE A 86 -2.78 4.63 12.10
N ASN A 87 -1.82 5.38 11.55
CA ASN A 87 -2.07 6.48 10.62
C ASN A 87 -0.88 6.68 9.68
N GLN A 88 -0.47 5.66 8.92
CA GLN A 88 0.56 5.74 7.90
C GLN A 88 -0.05 5.83 6.50
N ASN A 89 0.63 6.56 5.60
CA ASN A 89 0.15 6.72 4.22
C ASN A 89 0.40 5.45 3.40
N ILE A 90 -0.60 4.61 3.29
CA ILE A 90 -0.59 3.40 2.46
C ILE A 90 -1.45 3.53 1.20
N GLY A 91 -1.74 4.77 0.78
CA GLY A 91 -2.56 5.06 -0.39
C GLY A 91 -1.99 4.57 -1.72
N ASP A 92 -0.69 4.26 -1.76
CA ASP A 92 -0.01 3.74 -2.95
C ASP A 92 0.19 2.22 -2.92
N TRP A 93 -0.34 1.50 -1.91
CA TRP A 93 -0.33 0.04 -1.89
C TRP A 93 -1.09 -0.53 -3.09
N ASP A 94 -0.57 -1.61 -3.65
CA ASP A 94 -1.27 -2.39 -4.65
C ASP A 94 -2.14 -3.45 -3.96
N VAL A 95 -3.45 -3.30 -4.06
CA VAL A 95 -4.44 -4.22 -3.50
C VAL A 95 -5.19 -4.98 -4.60
N SER A 96 -4.73 -4.91 -5.84
CA SER A 96 -5.43 -5.48 -7.00
C SER A 96 -5.51 -7.02 -6.98
N SER A 97 -4.61 -7.67 -6.22
CA SER A 97 -4.63 -9.13 -6.03
C SER A 97 -5.61 -9.58 -4.94
N THR A 98 -6.19 -8.67 -4.14
CA THR A 98 -7.19 -9.03 -3.12
C THR A 98 -8.49 -9.45 -3.79
N ALA A 99 -9.20 -10.43 -3.20
CA ALA A 99 -10.43 -10.94 -3.77
C ALA A 99 -11.55 -11.03 -2.72
N PRO A 100 -12.81 -10.72 -3.11
CA PRO A 100 -13.97 -10.85 -2.22
C PRO A 100 -14.19 -12.27 -1.70
N SER A 101 -13.80 -13.28 -2.49
CA SER A 101 -13.95 -14.71 -2.13
C SER A 101 -13.10 -15.11 -0.92
N THR A 102 -12.06 -14.36 -0.60
CA THR A 102 -11.19 -14.58 0.57
C THR A 102 -11.45 -13.56 1.68
N GLY A 103 -12.52 -12.74 1.57
CA GLY A 103 -12.76 -11.61 2.45
C GLY A 103 -11.94 -10.36 2.07
N GLY A 104 -10.81 -10.56 1.45
CA GLY A 104 -9.86 -9.60 0.87
C GLY A 104 -9.57 -8.34 1.68
N LEU A 105 -10.54 -7.44 1.80
CA LEU A 105 -10.42 -6.14 2.48
C LEU A 105 -11.49 -5.93 3.56
N GLU A 106 -12.27 -6.99 3.94
CA GLU A 106 -13.31 -6.87 4.96
C GLU A 106 -12.73 -6.33 6.27
N GLY A 107 -13.41 -5.34 6.86
CA GLY A 107 -13.07 -4.75 8.15
C GLY A 107 -11.64 -4.21 8.28
N MET A 108 -10.92 -3.98 7.17
CA MET A 108 -9.49 -3.66 7.19
C MET A 108 -9.13 -2.51 8.11
N PHE A 109 -9.95 -1.46 8.16
CA PHE A 109 -9.75 -0.28 9.01
C PHE A 109 -10.83 -0.13 10.08
N SER A 110 -11.60 -1.17 10.37
CA SER A 110 -12.65 -1.10 11.39
C SER A 110 -12.03 -0.77 12.75
N GLY A 111 -12.50 0.31 13.40
CA GLY A 111 -11.95 0.77 14.67
C GLY A 111 -10.53 1.37 14.63
N ALA A 112 -9.91 1.52 13.48
CA ALA A 112 -8.64 2.24 13.31
C ALA A 112 -8.87 3.76 13.41
N SER A 113 -9.16 4.25 14.60
CA SER A 113 -9.75 5.56 14.86
C SER A 113 -8.86 6.75 14.48
N SER A 114 -7.54 6.55 14.34
CA SER A 114 -6.61 7.58 13.86
C SER A 114 -6.44 7.56 12.35
N TYR A 115 -6.84 6.49 11.64
CA TYR A 115 -6.53 6.34 10.23
C TYR A 115 -7.30 7.35 9.37
N SER A 116 -6.56 8.23 8.69
CA SER A 116 -7.10 9.36 7.95
C SER A 116 -6.56 9.54 6.53
N TYR A 117 -5.57 8.77 6.10
CA TYR A 117 -5.01 8.88 4.76
C TYR A 117 -5.96 8.31 3.70
N SER A 118 -5.92 8.90 2.51
CA SER A 118 -6.76 8.50 1.40
C SER A 118 -6.27 7.21 0.75
N VAL A 119 -7.19 6.28 0.52
CA VAL A 119 -6.98 5.06 -0.26
C VAL A 119 -7.69 5.10 -1.61
N LYS A 120 -8.04 6.32 -2.07
CA LYS A 120 -8.78 6.58 -3.31
C LYS A 120 -8.10 6.01 -4.57
N LYS A 121 -6.77 5.87 -4.53
CA LYS A 121 -5.98 5.36 -5.66
C LYS A 121 -5.96 3.83 -5.77
N TRP A 122 -6.55 3.11 -4.80
CA TRP A 122 -6.54 1.66 -4.83
C TRP A 122 -7.34 1.11 -6.00
N CYS A 123 -6.75 0.16 -6.73
CA CYS A 123 -7.45 -0.61 -7.75
C CYS A 123 -8.30 -1.69 -7.06
N VAL A 124 -9.60 -1.52 -7.08
CA VAL A 124 -10.57 -2.40 -6.42
C VAL A 124 -11.64 -2.91 -7.39
N SER A 125 -11.25 -3.16 -8.64
CA SER A 125 -12.15 -3.64 -9.70
C SER A 125 -12.80 -4.99 -9.38
N ASN A 126 -12.16 -5.79 -8.51
CA ASN A 126 -12.67 -7.08 -8.06
C ASN A 126 -13.84 -6.97 -7.07
N PHE A 127 -14.11 -5.77 -6.53
CA PHE A 127 -15.15 -5.54 -5.53
C PHE A 127 -16.31 -4.77 -6.13
N SER A 128 -17.47 -5.40 -6.30
CA SER A 128 -18.68 -4.71 -6.82
C SER A 128 -19.27 -3.67 -5.87
N SER A 129 -18.91 -3.75 -4.57
CA SER A 129 -19.33 -2.82 -3.51
C SER A 129 -18.28 -2.79 -2.40
N ALA A 130 -18.41 -1.84 -1.47
CA ALA A 130 -17.56 -1.80 -0.29
C ALA A 130 -17.64 -3.13 0.48
N PRO A 131 -16.50 -3.71 0.89
CA PRO A 131 -16.49 -4.84 1.82
C PRO A 131 -17.13 -4.46 3.15
N ALA A 132 -17.71 -5.46 3.84
CA ALA A 132 -18.33 -5.24 5.15
C ALA A 132 -17.34 -4.58 6.11
N ASP A 133 -17.81 -3.59 6.86
CA ASP A 133 -17.05 -2.88 7.90
C ASP A 133 -15.68 -2.33 7.49
N PHE A 134 -15.42 -2.17 6.19
CA PHE A 134 -14.11 -1.75 5.66
C PHE A 134 -13.47 -0.58 6.44
N SER A 135 -14.26 0.43 6.78
CA SER A 135 -13.77 1.67 7.40
C SER A 135 -14.57 2.14 8.61
N THR A 136 -15.42 1.28 9.17
CA THR A 136 -16.29 1.61 10.31
C THR A 136 -15.47 2.07 11.51
N GLY A 137 -15.70 3.29 12.01
CA GLY A 137 -14.97 3.85 13.15
C GLY A 137 -13.57 4.41 12.84
N SER A 138 -13.16 4.45 11.57
CA SER A 138 -11.99 5.19 11.11
C SER A 138 -12.34 6.64 10.74
N GLN A 139 -11.34 7.44 10.31
CA GLN A 139 -11.54 8.79 9.76
C GLN A 139 -11.65 8.80 8.22
N LEU A 140 -11.83 7.64 7.61
CA LEU A 140 -12.12 7.55 6.18
C LEU A 140 -13.56 7.99 5.90
N ASN A 141 -13.70 8.95 5.04
CA ASN A 141 -15.00 9.39 4.50
C ASN A 141 -15.06 9.11 2.99
N ASN A 142 -16.20 9.33 2.37
CA ASN A 142 -16.41 9.01 0.96
C ASN A 142 -15.40 9.68 0.00
N SER A 143 -14.82 10.83 0.37
CA SER A 143 -13.80 11.50 -0.47
C SER A 143 -12.43 10.83 -0.44
N LYS A 144 -12.19 9.93 0.53
CA LYS A 144 -10.93 9.21 0.76
C LYS A 144 -11.01 7.73 0.38
N LEU A 145 -12.21 7.20 0.20
CA LEU A 145 -12.45 5.81 -0.18
C LEU A 145 -12.18 5.57 -1.67
N PRO A 146 -11.80 4.35 -2.06
CA PRO A 146 -11.69 4.00 -3.47
C PRO A 146 -13.08 3.94 -4.11
N GLN A 147 -13.13 4.07 -5.42
CA GLN A 147 -14.35 3.80 -6.18
C GLN A 147 -14.45 2.28 -6.40
N TRP A 148 -15.36 1.64 -5.68
CA TRP A 148 -15.55 0.20 -5.75
C TRP A 148 -15.96 -0.25 -7.15
N GLY A 149 -15.40 -1.36 -7.60
CA GLY A 149 -15.59 -1.88 -8.96
C GLY A 149 -14.70 -1.25 -10.02
N VAL A 150 -13.80 -0.34 -9.62
CA VAL A 150 -12.99 0.43 -10.57
C VAL A 150 -11.51 0.36 -10.19
N CYS A 151 -10.66 0.32 -11.20
CA CYS A 151 -9.26 0.70 -11.06
C CYS A 151 -9.13 2.15 -11.54
N PRO A 152 -8.64 3.08 -10.72
CA PRO A 152 -8.31 4.40 -11.21
C PRO A 152 -7.32 4.30 -12.36
N SER A 153 -7.59 5.01 -13.45
CA SER A 153 -6.63 5.09 -14.55
C SER A 153 -5.32 5.67 -14.02
N ARG A 154 -4.23 4.94 -14.18
CA ARG A 154 -2.91 5.52 -13.93
C ARG A 154 -2.68 6.58 -14.98
N ALA A 155 -2.28 7.78 -14.56
CA ALA A 155 -1.87 8.80 -15.50
C ALA A 155 -0.80 8.24 -16.44
N THR A 156 -1.10 8.18 -17.73
CA THR A 156 -0.15 7.68 -18.72
C THR A 156 0.70 8.87 -19.16
N LEU A 157 2.00 8.78 -18.89
CA LEU A 157 2.95 9.72 -19.44
C LEU A 157 3.25 9.30 -20.89
N ILE A 158 2.76 10.06 -21.83
CA ILE A 158 3.14 9.91 -23.24
C ILE A 158 4.31 10.87 -23.48
N ILE A 159 5.49 10.31 -23.69
CA ILE A 159 6.66 11.08 -24.11
C ILE A 159 6.68 11.03 -25.63
N THR A 160 6.45 12.18 -26.26
CA THR A 160 6.67 12.34 -27.70
C THR A 160 7.98 13.05 -27.91
N THR A 161 8.90 12.47 -28.66
CA THR A 161 10.12 13.12 -29.09
C THR A 161 9.87 13.81 -30.43
N SER A 162 10.46 14.96 -30.66
CA SER A 162 10.43 15.63 -31.98
C SER A 162 11.37 14.98 -32.98
N ASP A 163 12.11 13.97 -32.56
CA ASP A 163 13.08 13.27 -33.38
C ASP A 163 12.46 11.98 -33.95
N VAL A 164 12.51 11.83 -35.26
CA VAL A 164 11.84 10.75 -36.00
C VAL A 164 12.47 9.38 -35.81
N ASP A 165 13.70 9.31 -35.31
CA ASP A 165 14.41 8.06 -35.07
C ASP A 165 14.47 7.66 -33.58
N ASN A 166 13.79 8.42 -32.70
CA ASN A 166 13.82 8.26 -31.24
C ASN A 166 15.21 8.30 -30.59
N VAL A 167 16.19 8.84 -31.30
CA VAL A 167 17.55 9.05 -30.82
C VAL A 167 17.76 10.52 -30.48
N ILE A 168 18.11 10.80 -29.24
CA ILE A 168 18.40 12.16 -28.79
C ILE A 168 19.90 12.41 -28.93
N TYR A 169 20.27 13.26 -29.86
CA TYR A 169 21.65 13.66 -30.05
C TYR A 169 22.04 14.77 -29.07
N SER A 170 23.29 14.77 -28.64
CA SER A 170 23.88 15.83 -27.84
C SER A 170 23.72 17.19 -28.56
N GLY A 171 22.96 18.09 -27.94
CA GLY A 171 22.69 19.42 -28.48
C GLY A 171 21.30 19.63 -29.12
N SER A 172 20.46 18.58 -29.16
CA SER A 172 19.07 18.71 -29.60
C SER A 172 18.17 19.14 -28.42
N ASP A 173 17.23 20.04 -28.68
CA ASP A 173 16.21 20.40 -27.70
C ASP A 173 15.21 19.24 -27.53
N LEU A 174 15.15 18.67 -26.33
CA LEU A 174 14.15 17.67 -25.96
C LEU A 174 12.90 18.39 -25.46
N SER A 175 11.81 18.32 -26.24
CA SER A 175 10.49 18.75 -25.76
C SER A 175 9.75 17.56 -25.19
N ILE A 176 9.48 17.58 -23.87
CA ILE A 176 8.66 16.57 -23.20
C ILE A 176 7.31 17.17 -22.91
N THR A 177 6.27 16.66 -23.57
CA THR A 177 4.87 17.02 -23.26
C THR A 177 4.25 15.89 -22.44
N ALA A 178 3.92 16.17 -21.19
CA ALA A 178 3.21 15.23 -20.33
C ALA A 178 1.70 15.49 -20.44
N ASN A 179 0.98 14.54 -21.02
CA ASN A 179 -0.47 14.53 -21.03
C ASN A 179 -0.96 13.57 -19.94
N PHE A 180 -1.73 14.11 -18.98
CA PHE A 180 -2.31 13.30 -17.91
C PHE A 180 -3.80 13.08 -18.22
N SER A 181 -4.23 11.83 -18.13
CA SER A 181 -5.65 11.46 -18.34
C SER A 181 -6.55 11.92 -17.18
N GLU A 182 -5.98 12.32 -16.05
CA GLU A 182 -6.69 12.85 -14.88
C GLU A 182 -5.93 14.00 -14.24
N ALA A 183 -6.65 14.84 -13.50
CA ALA A 183 -6.04 15.92 -12.73
C ALA A 183 -5.14 15.36 -11.63
N MET A 184 -3.84 15.57 -11.73
CA MET A 184 -2.89 15.17 -10.71
C MET A 184 -3.03 16.04 -9.46
N GLN A 185 -3.10 15.41 -8.28
CA GLN A 185 -2.99 16.13 -7.01
C GLN A 185 -1.50 16.20 -6.62
N GLY A 186 -0.98 17.41 -6.58
CA GLY A 186 0.42 17.69 -6.24
C GLY A 186 1.25 18.16 -7.45
N THR A 187 2.49 18.57 -7.19
CA THR A 187 3.42 19.01 -8.23
C THR A 187 4.03 17.78 -8.89
N PRO A 188 3.76 17.51 -10.18
CA PRO A 188 4.37 16.37 -10.86
C PRO A 188 5.87 16.58 -10.97
N SER A 189 6.66 15.55 -10.66
CA SER A 189 8.09 15.52 -10.92
C SER A 189 8.39 14.49 -12.00
N ILE A 190 9.10 14.90 -13.03
CA ILE A 190 9.60 14.00 -14.07
C ILE A 190 11.05 13.72 -13.77
N LYS A 191 11.38 12.46 -13.42
CA LYS A 191 12.76 12.01 -13.30
C LYS A 191 13.16 11.37 -14.63
N ILE A 192 14.04 12.05 -15.37
CA ILE A 192 14.65 11.49 -16.57
C ILE A 192 15.92 10.79 -16.13
N THR A 193 15.95 9.46 -16.25
CA THR A 193 17.17 8.69 -16.05
C THR A 193 17.74 8.43 -17.45
N THR A 194 18.76 9.16 -17.82
CA THR A 194 19.57 8.81 -18.99
C THR A 194 20.38 7.57 -18.62
N GLY A 195 20.07 6.43 -19.25
CA GLY A 195 20.96 5.26 -19.21
C GLY A 195 22.33 5.72 -19.72
N GLY A 196 23.39 5.54 -18.92
CA GLY A 196 24.72 5.98 -19.30
C GLY A 196 25.09 5.42 -20.67
N LEU A 197 25.27 6.30 -21.63
CA LEU A 197 26.02 5.99 -22.84
C LEU A 197 27.48 5.86 -22.38
N ASN A 198 27.95 4.62 -22.27
CA ASN A 198 29.37 4.36 -22.23
C ASN A 198 29.93 4.80 -23.58
N ALA A 199 30.81 5.83 -23.51
CA ALA A 199 31.65 6.25 -24.63
C ALA A 199 32.65 5.18 -24.98
#